data_79c13660c93cc639cc72ae83954c5039
#
_entry.id   79c13660c93cc639cc72ae83954c5039
#
_cell.length_a   1.000
_cell.length_b   1.000
_cell.length_c   1.000
_cell.angle_alpha   90.00
_cell.angle_beta   90.00
_cell.angle_gamma   90.00
#
_symmetry.space_group_name_H-M   'P 1'
#
loop_
_entity.id
_entity.type
_entity.pdbx_description
1 polymer ?
#
loop_
_entity_poly.entity_id
_entity_poly.type
_entity_poly.pdbx_seq_one_letter_code
_entity_poly.pdbx_strand_id
1 'polypeptide(L)'
;MSTLTVTNIKATGETASRAVSGVAAAWNSFVGTGTVALRDSFNTSSITDRGTGAYTTNFSSAMDNANYSHTALSSRSSSASQVGLFCGNSTDSSAPTASAAQINELAGASSFFDIDLVNNTFHGDLA
;
A
#
# COMPACT_ATOMS: atom_id res chain seq x y z
N MET A 1 -15.43 23.09 -1.48
CA MET A 1 -14.93 22.00 -0.60
C MET A 1 -14.46 22.64 0.71
N SER A 2 -14.86 22.11 1.85
CA SER A 2 -14.42 22.65 3.15
C SER A 2 -13.19 21.87 3.62
N THR A 3 -12.17 22.59 4.06
CA THR A 3 -10.93 22.01 4.59
C THR A 3 -10.81 22.36 6.07
N LEU A 4 -10.59 21.34 6.92
CA LEU A 4 -10.22 21.52 8.31
C LEU A 4 -8.72 21.31 8.46
N THR A 5 -8.00 22.34 8.87
CA THR A 5 -6.55 22.25 9.11
C THR A 5 -6.32 22.06 10.62
N VAL A 6 -5.77 20.92 10.98
CA VAL A 6 -5.45 20.57 12.37
C VAL A 6 -4.07 19.92 12.45
N THR A 7 -3.32 20.22 13.51
CA THR A 7 -2.03 19.59 13.78
C THR A 7 -2.18 18.33 14.60
N ASN A 8 -3.16 18.31 15.50
CA ASN A 8 -3.44 17.19 16.40
C ASN A 8 -4.93 16.94 16.51
N ILE A 9 -5.30 15.70 16.74
CA ILE A 9 -6.66 15.26 17.08
C ILE A 9 -6.67 14.61 18.44
N LYS A 10 -7.80 14.75 19.17
CA LYS A 10 -7.99 14.18 20.49
C LYS A 10 -9.46 13.82 20.69
N ALA A 11 -9.74 12.61 21.15
CA ALA A 11 -11.09 12.26 21.55
C ALA A 11 -11.46 12.89 22.89
N THR A 12 -12.75 13.07 23.15
CA THR A 12 -13.24 13.58 24.43
C THR A 12 -12.84 12.63 25.56
N GLY A 13 -12.19 13.15 26.60
CA GLY A 13 -11.72 12.36 27.75
C GLY A 13 -10.29 11.82 27.63
N GLU A 14 -9.64 11.95 26.48
CA GLU A 14 -8.21 11.63 26.38
C GLU A 14 -7.33 12.72 27.02
N THR A 15 -6.22 12.30 27.65
CA THR A 15 -5.27 13.23 28.29
C THR A 15 -4.29 13.80 27.25
N ALA A 16 -3.85 12.98 26.28
CA ALA A 16 -2.90 13.37 25.25
C ALA A 16 -3.59 13.48 23.88
N SER A 17 -3.13 14.44 23.07
CA SER A 17 -3.51 14.53 21.66
C SER A 17 -2.60 13.65 20.80
N ARG A 18 -3.13 13.19 19.66
CA ARG A 18 -2.36 12.47 18.64
C ARG A 18 -2.04 13.43 17.50
N ALA A 19 -0.81 13.41 17.04
CA ALA A 19 -0.48 14.09 15.79
C ALA A 19 -1.32 13.52 14.64
N VAL A 20 -1.66 14.35 13.68
CA VAL A 20 -2.38 13.91 12.47
C VAL A 20 -1.48 13.04 11.59
N SER A 21 -0.16 13.18 11.71
CA SER A 21 0.80 12.23 11.10
C SER A 21 0.53 10.80 11.60
N GLY A 22 0.53 9.83 10.68
CA GLY A 22 0.17 8.44 10.97
C GLY A 22 -1.28 8.08 10.65
N VAL A 23 -2.10 9.02 10.21
CA VAL A 23 -3.34 8.70 9.47
C VAL A 23 -2.95 8.10 8.13
N ALA A 24 -3.75 7.15 7.62
CA ALA A 24 -3.47 6.55 6.31
C ALA A 24 -3.39 7.64 5.23
N ALA A 25 -2.22 7.81 4.64
CA ALA A 25 -1.97 8.79 3.58
C ALA A 25 -2.36 8.27 2.19
N ALA A 26 -2.38 6.93 2.05
CA ALA A 26 -2.88 6.23 0.88
C ALA A 26 -3.35 4.84 1.26
N TRP A 27 -4.29 4.29 0.49
CA TRP A 27 -4.65 2.88 0.55
C TRP A 27 -5.21 2.43 -0.79
N ASN A 28 -5.15 1.14 -1.07
CA ASN A 28 -5.79 0.54 -2.22
C ASN A 28 -6.18 -0.91 -1.99
N SER A 29 -7.16 -1.34 -2.76
CA SER A 29 -7.54 -2.72 -2.97
C SER A 29 -7.52 -2.99 -4.47
N PHE A 30 -6.84 -4.02 -4.92
CA PHE A 30 -6.75 -4.34 -6.34
C PHE A 30 -6.75 -5.84 -6.63
N VAL A 31 -7.01 -6.17 -7.89
CA VAL A 31 -6.88 -7.51 -8.47
C VAL A 31 -5.49 -7.63 -9.05
N GLY A 32 -4.72 -8.64 -8.62
CA GLY A 32 -3.39 -8.92 -9.17
C GLY A 32 -3.40 -10.05 -10.22
N THR A 33 -4.53 -10.71 -10.46
CA THR A 33 -4.66 -11.78 -11.47
C THR A 33 -5.24 -11.25 -12.77
N GLY A 34 -4.79 -11.79 -13.90
CA GLY A 34 -5.27 -11.39 -15.23
C GLY A 34 -4.92 -9.94 -15.54
N THR A 35 -5.90 -9.11 -15.84
CA THR A 35 -5.67 -7.66 -16.00
C THR A 35 -5.69 -7.00 -14.64
N VAL A 36 -4.55 -6.47 -14.22
CA VAL A 36 -4.42 -5.75 -12.95
C VAL A 36 -5.33 -4.52 -12.93
N ALA A 37 -6.18 -4.43 -11.91
CA ALA A 37 -7.16 -3.35 -11.81
C ALA A 37 -7.43 -2.95 -10.36
N LEU A 38 -7.49 -1.66 -10.09
CA LEU A 38 -7.96 -1.12 -8.81
C LEU A 38 -9.45 -1.47 -8.62
N ARG A 39 -9.80 -1.93 -7.42
CA ARG A 39 -11.18 -2.10 -6.96
C ARG A 39 -11.66 -0.85 -6.25
N ASP A 40 -10.83 -0.33 -5.37
CA ASP A 40 -11.07 0.90 -4.63
C ASP A 40 -9.76 1.46 -4.09
N SER A 41 -9.68 2.78 -3.86
CA SER A 41 -8.45 3.41 -3.42
C SER A 41 -8.64 4.83 -2.90
N PHE A 42 -7.68 5.26 -2.10
CA PHE A 42 -7.47 6.66 -1.74
C PHE A 42 -6.01 7.02 -2.01
N ASN A 43 -5.76 8.16 -2.63
CA ASN A 43 -4.44 8.66 -3.01
C ASN A 43 -3.59 7.65 -3.83
N THR A 44 -4.24 6.80 -4.62
CA THR A 44 -3.59 5.89 -5.56
C THR A 44 -4.07 6.21 -6.97
N SER A 45 -3.14 6.52 -7.87
CA SER A 45 -3.46 6.85 -9.26
C SER A 45 -3.57 5.61 -10.14
N SER A 46 -2.71 4.62 -9.91
CA SER A 46 -2.68 3.37 -10.69
C SER A 46 -1.88 2.28 -9.98
N ILE A 47 -2.09 1.04 -10.42
CA ILE A 47 -1.20 -0.09 -10.15
C ILE A 47 -0.47 -0.42 -11.45
N THR A 48 0.85 -0.51 -11.40
CA THR A 48 1.67 -0.99 -12.51
C THR A 48 1.97 -2.46 -12.27
N ASP A 49 1.58 -3.30 -13.22
CA ASP A 49 2.00 -4.71 -13.29
C ASP A 49 3.44 -4.77 -13.79
N ARG A 50 4.32 -5.44 -13.03
CA ARG A 50 5.74 -5.63 -13.38
C ARG A 50 6.08 -7.09 -13.67
N GLY A 51 5.08 -7.95 -13.69
CA GLY A 51 5.22 -9.39 -13.88
C GLY A 51 4.65 -10.18 -12.71
N THR A 52 4.72 -11.48 -12.78
CA THR A 52 4.08 -12.38 -11.82
C THR A 52 4.40 -12.02 -10.37
N GLY A 53 3.36 -11.68 -9.60
CA GLY A 53 3.46 -11.32 -8.19
C GLY A 53 4.25 -10.03 -7.90
N ALA A 54 4.45 -9.17 -8.88
CA ALA A 54 5.22 -7.94 -8.72
C ALA A 54 4.44 -6.71 -9.22
N TYR A 55 4.12 -5.80 -8.31
CA TYR A 55 3.29 -4.63 -8.59
C TYR A 55 3.92 -3.36 -8.05
N THR A 56 3.56 -2.23 -8.64
CA THR A 56 3.87 -0.91 -8.10
C THR A 56 2.59 -0.13 -7.89
N THR A 57 2.36 0.33 -6.66
CA THR A 57 1.35 1.35 -6.36
C THR A 57 1.93 2.72 -6.70
N ASN A 58 1.26 3.46 -7.57
CA ASN A 58 1.61 4.85 -7.89
C ASN A 58 0.67 5.79 -7.13
N PHE A 59 1.22 6.74 -6.39
CA PHE A 59 0.43 7.71 -5.63
C PHE A 59 -0.08 8.84 -6.52
N SER A 60 -1.28 9.36 -6.21
CA SER A 60 -1.82 10.56 -6.86
C SER A 60 -1.14 11.82 -6.36
N SER A 61 -0.91 11.89 -5.05
CA SER A 61 -0.10 12.92 -4.40
C SER A 61 1.07 12.24 -3.72
N ALA A 62 2.27 12.75 -3.91
CA ALA A 62 3.47 12.17 -3.35
C ALA A 62 3.45 12.20 -1.81
N MET A 63 4.11 11.25 -1.18
CA MET A 63 4.53 11.33 0.22
C MET A 63 5.63 12.39 0.36
N ASP A 64 5.80 12.94 1.55
CA ASP A 64 6.90 13.88 1.85
C ASP A 64 8.28 13.23 1.59
N ASN A 65 8.40 11.96 1.87
CA ASN A 65 9.63 11.18 1.65
C ASN A 65 9.31 9.69 1.46
N ALA A 66 10.33 8.86 1.28
CA ALA A 66 10.20 7.41 1.09
C ALA A 66 10.13 6.59 2.39
N ASN A 67 10.14 7.24 3.57
CA ASN A 67 10.17 6.57 4.89
C ASN A 67 8.78 6.36 5.48
N TYR A 68 7.76 6.18 4.66
CA TYR A 68 6.40 5.84 5.10
C TYR A 68 6.30 4.38 5.54
N SER A 69 5.37 4.09 6.45
CA SER A 69 5.04 2.72 6.84
C SER A 69 4.10 2.11 5.81
N HIS A 70 4.41 0.91 5.35
CA HIS A 70 3.59 0.16 4.40
C HIS A 70 3.13 -1.16 5.04
N THR A 71 1.83 -1.37 5.09
CA THR A 71 1.20 -2.63 5.50
C THR A 71 0.43 -3.19 4.32
N ALA A 72 0.62 -4.46 4.04
CA ALA A 72 -0.05 -5.12 2.94
C ALA A 72 -0.59 -6.49 3.37
N LEU A 73 -1.73 -6.88 2.80
CA LEU A 73 -2.39 -8.16 3.01
C LEU A 73 -2.94 -8.67 1.69
N SER A 74 -2.76 -9.96 1.43
CA SER A 74 -3.30 -10.60 0.23
C SER A 74 -4.12 -11.84 0.54
N SER A 75 -5.04 -12.19 -0.36
CA SER A 75 -5.89 -13.37 -0.26
C SER A 75 -6.10 -14.00 -1.63
N ARG A 76 -6.04 -15.33 -1.66
CA ARG A 76 -6.40 -16.15 -2.83
C ARG A 76 -7.76 -16.79 -2.63
N SER A 77 -8.59 -16.74 -3.67
CA SER A 77 -9.93 -17.33 -3.66
C SER A 77 -9.94 -18.87 -3.79
N SER A 78 -8.84 -19.48 -4.26
CA SER A 78 -8.89 -20.86 -4.75
C SER A 78 -7.84 -21.83 -4.20
N SER A 79 -7.04 -21.48 -3.20
CA SER A 79 -6.03 -22.41 -2.66
C SER A 79 -5.67 -22.10 -1.21
N ALA A 80 -5.54 -23.15 -0.40
CA ALA A 80 -5.15 -23.08 1.00
C ALA A 80 -3.65 -22.71 1.23
N SER A 81 -2.93 -22.33 0.20
CA SER A 81 -1.54 -21.90 0.33
C SER A 81 -1.49 -20.49 0.89
N GLN A 82 -0.84 -20.35 2.03
CA GLN A 82 -0.59 -19.04 2.63
C GLN A 82 0.37 -18.27 1.72
N VAL A 83 0.00 -17.03 1.43
CA VAL A 83 0.81 -16.12 0.64
C VAL A 83 1.39 -15.08 1.57
N GLY A 84 2.71 -15.01 1.60
CA GLY A 84 3.41 -13.93 2.30
C GLY A 84 3.51 -12.71 1.39
N LEU A 85 3.15 -11.55 1.89
CA LEU A 85 3.41 -10.28 1.23
C LEU A 85 4.73 -9.70 1.70
N PHE A 86 5.51 -9.23 0.76
CA PHE A 86 6.73 -8.47 1.04
C PHE A 86 6.60 -7.07 0.46
N CYS A 87 6.68 -6.09 1.36
CA CYS A 87 6.83 -4.70 0.97
C CYS A 87 8.30 -4.47 0.63
N GLY A 88 8.62 -4.28 -0.64
CA GLY A 88 9.98 -4.03 -1.08
C GLY A 88 10.48 -5.04 -2.11
N ASN A 89 11.72 -4.87 -2.45
CA ASN A 89 12.38 -5.49 -3.56
C ASN A 89 12.87 -6.91 -3.30
N SER A 90 12.53 -7.87 -4.15
CA SER A 90 13.23 -9.16 -4.18
C SER A 90 14.00 -9.44 -5.48
N THR A 91 13.69 -8.78 -6.56
CA THR A 91 14.33 -9.07 -7.87
C THR A 91 14.66 -7.83 -8.70
N ASP A 92 14.13 -6.68 -8.34
CA ASP A 92 14.34 -5.43 -9.06
C ASP A 92 14.68 -4.32 -8.06
N SER A 93 15.83 -3.70 -8.22
CA SER A 93 16.49 -2.82 -7.26
C SER A 93 15.81 -1.47 -6.99
N SER A 94 14.51 -1.38 -7.17
CA SER A 94 13.77 -0.14 -6.95
C SER A 94 13.27 -0.06 -5.51
N ALA A 95 13.95 0.72 -4.68
CA ALA A 95 13.49 1.09 -3.36
C ALA A 95 12.14 1.86 -3.45
N PRO A 96 11.34 1.90 -2.37
CA PRO A 96 10.22 2.81 -2.28
C PRO A 96 10.66 4.25 -2.56
N THR A 97 9.80 5.01 -3.21
CA THR A 97 10.02 6.45 -3.47
C THR A 97 8.88 7.25 -2.86
N ALA A 98 9.01 8.57 -2.78
CA ALA A 98 7.92 9.43 -2.35
C ALA A 98 6.66 9.30 -3.23
N SER A 99 6.80 8.93 -4.50
CA SER A 99 5.69 8.86 -5.47
C SER A 99 5.17 7.44 -5.73
N ALA A 100 5.88 6.40 -5.28
CA ALA A 100 5.49 5.01 -5.57
C ALA A 100 6.01 4.01 -4.55
N ALA A 101 5.23 2.97 -4.29
CA ALA A 101 5.57 1.84 -3.43
C ALA A 101 5.53 0.53 -4.21
N GLN A 102 6.50 -0.34 -3.97
CA GLN A 102 6.57 -1.65 -4.59
C GLN A 102 6.05 -2.74 -3.67
N ILE A 103 5.40 -3.72 -4.27
CA ILE A 103 4.81 -4.89 -3.61
C ILE A 103 5.26 -6.11 -4.38
N ASN A 104 5.75 -7.12 -3.65
CA ASN A 104 6.04 -8.42 -4.20
C ASN A 104 5.29 -9.49 -3.40
N GLU A 105 4.70 -10.45 -4.08
CA GLU A 105 3.91 -11.51 -3.49
C GLU A 105 4.62 -12.84 -3.67
N LEU A 106 4.97 -13.48 -2.56
CA LEU A 106 5.65 -14.77 -2.53
C LEU A 106 4.73 -15.83 -1.90
N ALA A 107 4.56 -16.96 -2.59
CA ALA A 107 3.99 -18.14 -1.99
C ALA A 107 5.12 -19.13 -1.66
N GLY A 108 5.31 -19.38 -0.37
CA GLY A 108 6.43 -20.20 0.09
C GLY A 108 7.79 -19.50 -0.09
N ALA A 109 8.88 -20.25 -0.01
CA ALA A 109 10.22 -19.68 0.07
C ALA A 109 10.82 -19.21 -1.28
N SER A 110 10.16 -19.43 -2.44
CA SER A 110 10.85 -19.28 -3.72
C SER A 110 10.02 -18.99 -4.98
N SER A 111 8.73 -18.75 -4.89
CA SER A 111 7.92 -18.52 -6.09
C SER A 111 6.98 -17.33 -5.96
N PHE A 112 6.97 -16.48 -6.98
CA PHE A 112 6.03 -15.37 -7.11
C PHE A 112 4.71 -15.84 -7.70
N PHE A 113 3.59 -15.25 -7.28
CA PHE A 113 2.26 -15.57 -7.78
C PHE A 113 1.41 -14.31 -7.90
N ASP A 114 0.57 -14.28 -8.92
CA ASP A 114 -0.50 -13.31 -9.01
C ASP A 114 -1.64 -13.69 -8.05
N ILE A 115 -2.19 -12.71 -7.36
CA ILE A 115 -3.18 -12.90 -6.29
C ILE A 115 -4.44 -12.09 -6.57
N ASP A 116 -5.60 -12.72 -6.28
CA ASP A 116 -6.92 -12.15 -6.61
C ASP A 116 -7.24 -10.87 -5.83
N LEU A 117 -6.79 -10.80 -4.58
CA LEU A 117 -7.09 -9.68 -3.70
C LEU A 117 -5.83 -9.23 -3.00
N VAL A 118 -5.42 -8.01 -3.27
CA VAL A 118 -4.30 -7.33 -2.62
C VAL A 118 -4.81 -6.04 -2.00
N ASN A 119 -4.52 -5.84 -0.72
CA ASN A 119 -4.87 -4.64 0.03
C ASN A 119 -3.61 -4.02 0.60
N ASN A 120 -3.49 -2.72 0.48
CA ASN A 120 -2.35 -1.96 0.98
C ASN A 120 -2.82 -0.74 1.75
N THR A 121 -2.07 -0.41 2.78
CA THR A 121 -2.23 0.82 3.55
C THR A 121 -0.87 1.46 3.78
N PHE A 122 -0.77 2.75 3.55
CA PHE A 122 0.44 3.53 3.68
C PHE A 122 0.21 4.64 4.71
N HIS A 123 1.10 4.72 5.69
CA HIS A 123 1.07 5.74 6.73
C HIS A 123 2.32 6.59 6.64
N GLY A 124 2.15 7.88 6.43
CA GLY A 124 3.20 8.87 6.26
C GLY A 124 2.58 10.25 6.08
N ASP A 125 3.42 11.24 5.90
CA ASP A 125 2.97 12.60 5.61
C ASP A 125 2.95 12.82 4.09
N LEU A 126 1.96 13.57 3.59
CA LEU A 126 1.90 13.99 2.20
C LEU A 126 2.77 15.22 1.99
N ALA A 127 3.42 15.32 0.82
CA ALA A 127 4.24 16.46 0.43
C ALA A 127 3.45 17.76 0.31
#